data_c4873a4f4e6772520e871d5dc1f40d46
#
_entry.id   c4873a4f4e6772520e871d5dc1f40d46
#
_cell.length_a   1.000
_cell.length_b   1.000
_cell.length_c   1.000
_cell.angle_alpha   90.00
_cell.angle_beta   90.00
_cell.angle_gamma   90.00
#
_symmetry.space_group_name_H-M   'P 1'
#
loop_
_entity.id
_entity.type
_entity.pdbx_description
1 polymer ?
#
loop_
_entity_poly.entity_id
_entity_poly.type
_entity_poly.pdbx_seq_one_letter_code
_entity_poly.pdbx_strand_id
1 'polypeptide(L)'
;WVPGPPRVDPRVRLNFSXGSCQIIAQYYQLIRLGFEGYRNXMENCQENAAILREGIAATGRFDVLSKDAGVPLVAFSLRDSSRFSVFDVSENLRRFGWIVPAYTTPADAEHVAVLRVVVREDFSRSLAERLVSDVRKILRELDARATHAVRVSTATAEQSGDGVVAKKSVLEIEREVAARWMNAVNKKKTGVC
;
A
#
# COMPACT_ATOMS: atom_id res chain seq x y z
N TRP A 1 18.97 -17.53 -30.84
CA TRP A 1 18.47 -16.24 -30.33
C TRP A 1 19.52 -15.65 -29.39
N VAL A 2 20.13 -14.54 -29.78
CA VAL A 2 21.14 -13.85 -28.95
C VAL A 2 20.43 -12.69 -28.28
N PRO A 3 20.34 -12.65 -26.95
CA PRO A 3 19.74 -11.50 -26.28
C PRO A 3 20.53 -10.25 -26.63
N GLY A 4 19.83 -9.19 -27.02
CA GLY A 4 20.45 -7.89 -27.23
C GLY A 4 21.07 -7.35 -25.94
N PRO A 5 21.98 -6.39 -26.04
CA PRO A 5 22.58 -5.81 -24.83
C PRO A 5 21.49 -5.24 -23.93
N PRO A 6 21.63 -5.35 -22.61
CA PRO A 6 20.65 -4.83 -21.67
C PRO A 6 20.44 -3.34 -21.93
N ARG A 7 19.17 -2.91 -21.98
CA ARG A 7 18.84 -1.48 -22.10
C ARG A 7 19.25 -0.80 -20.81
N VAL A 8 20.28 0.00 -20.90
CA VAL A 8 20.73 0.81 -19.75
C VAL A 8 19.77 1.98 -19.60
N ASP A 9 19.17 2.12 -18.44
CA ASP A 9 18.31 3.27 -18.12
C ASP A 9 19.15 4.55 -18.26
N PRO A 10 18.73 5.51 -19.08
CA PRO A 10 19.47 6.78 -19.25
C PRO A 10 19.72 7.51 -17.93
N ARG A 11 18.84 7.32 -16.94
CA ARG A 11 18.98 7.95 -15.62
C ARG A 11 20.19 7.43 -14.85
N VAL A 12 20.58 6.19 -15.08
CA VAL A 12 21.76 5.59 -14.46
C VAL A 12 23.03 6.25 -15.01
N ARG A 13 23.02 6.65 -16.27
CA ARG A 13 24.18 7.32 -16.91
C ARG A 13 24.47 8.69 -16.30
N LEU A 14 23.45 9.41 -15.86
CA LEU A 14 23.63 10.74 -15.28
C LEU A 14 24.41 10.70 -13.95
N ASN A 15 24.34 9.61 -13.23
CA ASN A 15 25.03 9.44 -11.94
C ASN A 15 26.42 8.80 -12.09
N PHE A 16 26.80 8.38 -13.27
CA PHE A 16 28.06 7.64 -13.51
C PHE A 16 29.28 8.45 -13.14
N SER A 17 29.31 9.74 -13.52
CA SER A 17 30.45 10.62 -13.23
C SER A 17 30.48 11.18 -11.79
N UNK A 18 29.59 11.02 -11.10
CA UNK A 18 29.54 11.44 -9.96
C UNK A 18 29.60 10.50 -8.95
N GLY A 19 29.94 9.52 -9.35
CA GLY A 19 29.98 8.40 -8.44
C GLY A 19 30.88 8.58 -7.22
N SER A 20 31.85 9.42 -7.31
CA SER A 20 32.76 9.67 -6.19
C SER A 20 32.08 10.33 -4.99
N CYS A 21 31.10 11.20 -5.22
CA CYS A 21 30.34 11.82 -4.14
C CYS A 21 29.62 10.80 -3.28
N GLN A 22 29.05 9.79 -3.91
CA GLN A 22 28.37 8.70 -3.20
C GLN A 22 29.33 7.84 -2.38
N ILE A 23 30.52 7.61 -2.90
CA ILE A 23 31.58 6.87 -2.17
C ILE A 23 32.01 7.65 -0.92
N ILE A 24 32.24 8.95 -1.08
CA ILE A 24 32.63 9.82 0.03
C ILE A 24 31.53 9.88 1.08
N ALA A 25 30.27 10.02 0.67
CA ALA A 25 29.14 10.04 1.58
C ALA A 25 28.99 8.74 2.35
N GLN A 26 29.18 7.60 1.68
CA GLN A 26 29.16 6.28 2.30
C GLN A 26 30.31 6.12 3.31
N TYR A 27 31.50 6.53 2.93
CA TYR A 27 32.67 6.49 3.79
C TYR A 27 32.46 7.34 5.06
N TYR A 28 31.92 8.56 4.89
CA TYR A 28 31.58 9.44 5.98
C TYR A 28 30.58 8.79 6.94
N GLN A 29 29.53 8.18 6.40
CA GLN A 29 28.49 7.49 7.18
C GLN A 29 29.11 6.34 8.02
N LEU A 30 29.96 5.54 7.38
CA LEU A 30 30.60 4.41 8.04
C LEU A 30 31.50 4.85 9.20
N ILE A 31 32.30 5.92 9.00
CA ILE A 31 33.19 6.45 10.05
C ILE A 31 32.37 7.12 11.15
N ARG A 32 31.38 7.93 10.76
CA ARG A 32 30.57 8.70 11.73
C ARG A 32 29.79 7.78 12.67
N LEU A 33 29.18 6.73 12.15
CA LEU A 33 28.35 5.83 12.94
C LEU A 33 29.16 4.71 13.61
N GLY A 34 30.07 4.13 12.87
CA GLY A 34 30.80 2.96 13.33
C GLY A 34 29.87 1.79 13.62
N PHE A 35 30.41 0.76 14.22
CA PHE A 35 29.65 -0.44 14.57
C PHE A 35 28.50 -0.13 15.57
N GLU A 36 28.79 0.63 16.60
CA GLU A 36 27.83 0.96 17.65
C GLU A 36 26.68 1.83 17.13
N GLY A 37 27.00 2.80 16.26
CA GLY A 37 25.98 3.64 15.66
C GLY A 37 25.03 2.82 14.79
N TYR A 38 25.55 1.92 13.98
CA TYR A 38 24.71 1.03 13.14
C TYR A 38 23.90 0.06 14.00
N ARG A 39 24.49 -0.47 15.07
CA ARG A 39 23.75 -1.35 16.00
C ARG A 39 22.55 -0.60 16.56
N ASN A 40 22.77 0.58 17.09
CA ASN A 40 21.72 1.44 17.67
C ASN A 40 20.62 1.80 16.62
N UNK A 41 20.89 1.96 15.46
CA UNK A 41 20.11 2.23 14.46
C UNK A 41 19.25 1.20 14.22
N MET A 42 19.77 0.06 14.15
CA MET A 42 19.01 -1.14 13.85
C MET A 42 18.11 -1.57 15.02
N GLU A 43 18.60 -1.50 16.22
CA GLU A 43 17.81 -1.83 17.41
C GLU A 43 16.58 -0.90 17.51
N ASN A 44 16.76 0.39 17.31
CA ASN A 44 15.66 1.37 17.31
C ASN A 44 14.65 1.07 16.19
N CYS A 45 15.12 0.73 14.99
CA CYS A 45 14.25 0.35 13.88
C CYS A 45 13.43 -0.91 14.24
N GLN A 46 14.06 -1.89 14.89
CA GLN A 46 13.39 -3.11 15.31
C GLN A 46 12.32 -2.82 16.37
N GLU A 47 12.62 -1.96 17.34
CA GLU A 47 11.64 -1.56 18.37
C GLU A 47 10.43 -0.85 17.73
N ASN A 48 10.68 0.07 16.81
CA ASN A 48 9.61 0.81 16.14
C ASN A 48 8.79 -0.12 15.22
N ALA A 49 9.44 -1.09 14.58
CA ALA A 49 8.75 -2.11 13.79
C ALA A 49 7.87 -2.99 14.68
N ALA A 50 8.34 -3.35 15.88
CA ALA A 50 7.55 -4.12 16.85
C ALA A 50 6.30 -3.35 17.29
N ILE A 51 6.44 -2.06 17.61
CA ILE A 51 5.33 -1.18 18.00
C ILE A 51 4.29 -1.15 16.85
N LEU A 52 4.75 -0.96 15.63
CA LEU A 52 3.87 -0.92 14.45
C LEU A 52 3.17 -2.28 14.27
N ARG A 53 3.91 -3.37 14.35
CA ARG A 53 3.38 -4.74 14.22
C ARG A 53 2.29 -5.02 15.26
N GLU A 54 2.57 -4.70 16.51
CA GLU A 54 1.61 -4.89 17.61
C GLU A 54 0.37 -4.01 17.43
N GLY A 55 0.56 -2.76 17.03
CA GLY A 55 -0.54 -1.83 16.79
C GLY A 55 -1.45 -2.28 15.65
N ILE A 56 -0.88 -2.77 14.55
CA ILE A 56 -1.63 -3.31 13.40
C ILE A 56 -2.37 -4.59 13.82
N ALA A 57 -1.70 -5.51 14.53
CA ALA A 57 -2.31 -6.74 15.02
C ALA A 57 -3.48 -6.45 15.98
N ALA A 58 -3.33 -5.44 16.83
CA ALA A 58 -4.35 -5.03 17.81
C ALA A 58 -5.63 -4.49 17.17
N THR A 59 -5.60 -4.09 15.89
CA THR A 59 -6.82 -3.67 15.18
C THR A 59 -7.77 -4.86 14.94
N GLY A 60 -7.24 -6.09 14.95
CA GLY A 60 -8.01 -7.30 14.68
C GLY A 60 -8.40 -7.50 13.23
N ARG A 61 -8.04 -6.59 12.34
CA ARG A 61 -8.48 -6.57 10.94
C ARG A 61 -7.42 -7.09 9.98
N PHE A 62 -6.20 -7.27 10.44
CA PHE A 62 -5.06 -7.67 9.60
C PHE A 62 -4.38 -8.92 10.15
N ASP A 63 -3.86 -9.70 9.23
CA ASP A 63 -2.90 -10.77 9.52
C ASP A 63 -1.50 -10.23 9.23
N VAL A 64 -0.65 -10.25 10.24
CA VAL A 64 0.75 -9.82 10.10
C VAL A 64 1.55 -11.00 9.57
N LEU A 65 2.13 -10.83 8.40
CA LEU A 65 2.86 -11.88 7.67
C LEU A 65 4.34 -11.92 8.03
N SER A 66 4.92 -10.74 8.39
CA SER A 66 6.33 -10.63 8.78
C SER A 66 6.50 -11.06 10.24
N LYS A 67 6.76 -12.33 10.45
CA LYS A 67 6.88 -12.92 11.81
C LYS A 67 8.28 -12.75 12.40
N ASP A 68 9.28 -12.63 11.55
CA ASP A 68 10.68 -12.62 11.98
C ASP A 68 11.18 -11.21 12.32
N ALA A 69 12.04 -11.15 13.32
CA ALA A 69 12.65 -9.90 13.77
C ALA A 69 13.98 -9.59 13.01
N GLY A 70 14.21 -10.24 11.88
CA GLY A 70 15.45 -10.08 11.13
C GLY A 70 15.59 -8.73 10.46
N VAL A 71 14.55 -8.31 9.76
CA VAL A 71 14.54 -7.03 9.03
C VAL A 71 13.46 -6.14 9.64
N PRO A 72 13.72 -4.83 9.85
CA PRO A 72 12.69 -3.91 10.37
C PRO A 72 11.65 -3.59 9.30
N LEU A 73 10.78 -4.57 9.07
CA LEU A 73 9.75 -4.55 8.03
C LEU A 73 8.45 -5.14 8.61
N VAL A 74 7.33 -4.50 8.29
CA VAL A 74 6.01 -5.02 8.67
C VAL A 74 5.18 -5.21 7.41
N ALA A 75 4.87 -6.47 7.10
CA ALA A 75 4.01 -6.86 6.00
C ALA A 75 2.71 -7.44 6.57
N PHE A 76 1.58 -6.98 6.07
CA PHE A 76 0.28 -7.38 6.60
C PHE A 76 -0.78 -7.37 5.51
N SER A 77 -1.78 -8.24 5.65
CA SER A 77 -2.90 -8.39 4.72
C SER A 77 -4.23 -8.27 5.47
N LEU A 78 -5.29 -7.89 4.76
CA LEU A 78 -6.63 -7.87 5.35
C LEU A 78 -7.13 -9.30 5.56
N ARG A 79 -7.71 -9.57 6.73
CA ARG A 79 -8.38 -10.83 7.03
C ARG A 79 -9.65 -11.01 6.19
N ASP A 80 -10.37 -9.91 5.99
CA ASP A 80 -11.61 -9.89 5.25
C ASP A 80 -11.56 -8.75 4.24
N SER A 81 -11.47 -9.10 2.96
CA SER A 81 -11.43 -8.16 1.84
C SER A 81 -12.79 -8.06 1.12
N SER A 82 -13.88 -8.58 1.72
CA SER A 82 -15.20 -8.55 1.10
C SER A 82 -15.80 -7.14 1.01
N ARG A 83 -15.40 -6.24 1.89
CA ARG A 83 -15.96 -4.88 1.99
C ARG A 83 -15.06 -3.83 1.33
N PHE A 84 -13.77 -4.00 1.41
CA PHE A 84 -12.75 -3.14 0.80
C PHE A 84 -11.42 -3.90 0.75
N SER A 85 -10.52 -3.45 -0.09
CA SER A 85 -9.23 -4.11 -0.35
C SER A 85 -8.08 -3.40 0.38
N VAL A 86 -6.90 -4.02 0.37
CA VAL A 86 -5.66 -3.37 0.86
C VAL A 86 -5.31 -2.14 0.00
N PHE A 87 -5.72 -2.12 -1.27
CA PHE A 87 -5.49 -0.99 -2.17
C PHE A 87 -6.30 0.23 -1.71
N ASP A 88 -7.53 0.01 -1.25
CA ASP A 88 -8.36 1.08 -0.67
C ASP A 88 -7.72 1.65 0.59
N VAL A 89 -7.15 0.79 1.44
CA VAL A 89 -6.43 1.20 2.65
C VAL A 89 -5.21 2.04 2.25
N SER A 90 -4.41 1.57 1.28
CA SER A 90 -3.22 2.28 0.78
C SER A 90 -3.58 3.66 0.24
N GLU A 91 -4.63 3.74 -0.59
CA GLU A 91 -5.08 5.00 -1.19
C GLU A 91 -5.56 6.00 -0.13
N ASN A 92 -6.34 5.53 0.83
CA ASN A 92 -6.83 6.41 1.90
C ASN A 92 -5.71 6.87 2.85
N LEU A 93 -4.67 6.07 3.05
CA LEU A 93 -3.49 6.46 3.84
C LEU A 93 -2.78 7.67 3.23
N ARG A 94 -2.83 7.83 1.91
CA ARG A 94 -2.23 8.99 1.21
C ARG A 94 -2.83 10.33 1.67
N ARG A 95 -4.10 10.34 2.05
CA ARG A 95 -4.78 11.55 2.58
C ARG A 95 -4.15 12.03 3.89
N PHE A 96 -3.52 11.13 4.62
CA PHE A 96 -2.81 11.43 5.88
C PHE A 96 -1.31 11.62 5.67
N GLY A 97 -0.87 11.61 4.41
CA GLY A 97 0.54 11.81 4.06
C GLY A 97 1.39 10.53 4.05
N TRP A 98 0.75 9.35 4.18
CA TRP A 98 1.46 8.07 4.21
C TRP A 98 1.49 7.45 2.82
N ILE A 99 2.66 6.99 2.41
CA ILE A 99 2.82 6.18 1.20
C ILE A 99 3.14 4.75 1.65
N VAL A 100 2.10 3.95 1.75
CA VAL A 100 2.22 2.52 2.13
C VAL A 100 1.87 1.69 0.90
N PRO A 101 2.88 1.12 0.22
CA PRO A 101 2.62 0.35 -0.99
C PRO A 101 1.81 -0.90 -0.73
N ALA A 102 0.85 -1.16 -1.62
CA ALA A 102 0.08 -2.39 -1.66
C ALA A 102 0.50 -3.20 -2.87
N TYR A 103 0.65 -4.50 -2.70
CA TYR A 103 1.09 -5.43 -3.75
C TYR A 103 0.20 -6.66 -3.79
N THR A 104 0.00 -7.20 -4.97
CA THR A 104 -0.43 -8.59 -5.14
C THR A 104 0.81 -9.47 -5.00
N THR A 105 0.65 -10.64 -4.42
CA THR A 105 1.75 -11.61 -4.31
C THR A 105 1.98 -12.32 -5.64
N PRO A 106 3.11 -13.00 -5.84
CA PRO A 106 3.44 -13.66 -7.10
C PRO A 106 2.41 -14.70 -7.54
N ALA A 107 2.58 -15.20 -8.76
CA ALA A 107 1.80 -16.31 -9.30
C ALA A 107 1.73 -17.45 -8.26
N ASP A 108 0.61 -18.12 -8.16
CA ASP A 108 0.23 -19.15 -7.19
C ASP A 108 -0.31 -18.61 -5.86
N ALA A 109 -0.13 -17.29 -5.55
CA ALA A 109 -0.68 -16.67 -4.34
C ALA A 109 -1.36 -15.33 -4.63
N GLU A 110 -1.79 -15.08 -5.86
CA GLU A 110 -2.35 -13.80 -6.34
C GLU A 110 -3.59 -13.34 -5.57
N HIS A 111 -4.25 -14.27 -4.89
CA HIS A 111 -5.40 -13.99 -4.04
C HIS A 111 -5.02 -13.24 -2.76
N VAL A 112 -3.73 -13.19 -2.42
CA VAL A 112 -3.24 -12.49 -1.24
C VAL A 112 -2.64 -11.16 -1.67
N ALA A 113 -3.24 -10.06 -1.21
CA ALA A 113 -2.69 -8.72 -1.41
C ALA A 113 -2.17 -8.19 -0.08
N VAL A 114 -1.00 -7.58 -0.10
CA VAL A 114 -0.27 -7.17 1.11
C VAL A 114 0.08 -5.69 1.10
N LEU A 115 0.07 -5.10 2.28
CA LEU A 115 0.65 -3.79 2.57
C LEU A 115 2.03 -4.03 3.20
N ARG A 116 2.99 -3.18 2.85
CA ARG A 116 4.35 -3.31 3.37
C ARG A 116 4.88 -1.98 3.86
N VAL A 117 5.36 -1.96 5.09
CA VAL A 117 6.04 -0.80 5.69
C VAL A 117 7.47 -1.22 6.02
N VAL A 118 8.43 -0.50 5.46
CA VAL A 118 9.85 -0.64 5.81
C VAL A 118 10.17 0.45 6.83
N VAL A 119 10.63 0.04 8.00
CA VAL A 119 10.96 0.95 9.08
C VAL A 119 12.43 1.37 8.95
N ARG A 120 12.64 2.65 8.72
CA ARG A 120 13.96 3.24 8.53
C ARG A 120 14.37 4.00 9.80
N GLU A 121 15.61 4.50 9.79
CA GLU A 121 16.19 5.24 10.91
C GLU A 121 15.42 6.54 11.26
N ASP A 122 14.76 7.12 10.24
CA ASP A 122 13.97 8.35 10.38
C ASP A 122 12.52 8.08 10.83
N PHE A 123 12.14 6.81 10.98
CA PHE A 123 10.79 6.42 11.40
C PHE A 123 10.76 6.26 12.92
N SER A 124 10.34 7.30 13.60
CA SER A 124 10.32 7.35 15.05
C SER A 124 9.15 6.56 15.65
N ARG A 125 9.22 6.33 16.97
CA ARG A 125 8.14 5.72 17.75
C ARG A 125 6.82 6.49 17.58
N SER A 126 6.86 7.82 17.66
CA SER A 126 5.66 8.64 17.50
C SER A 126 5.05 8.53 16.09
N LEU A 127 5.89 8.34 15.05
CA LEU A 127 5.40 8.08 13.70
C LEU A 127 4.73 6.69 13.60
N ALA A 128 5.28 5.69 14.28
CA ALA A 128 4.68 4.34 14.32
C ALA A 128 3.29 4.39 14.97
N GLU A 129 3.18 5.06 16.12
CA GLU A 129 1.92 5.23 16.86
C GLU A 129 0.90 6.04 16.04
N ARG A 130 1.36 7.10 15.37
CA ARG A 130 0.52 7.92 14.48
C ARG A 130 0.00 7.09 13.29
N LEU A 131 0.85 6.30 12.65
CA LEU A 131 0.44 5.45 11.52
C LEU A 131 -0.65 4.47 11.97
N VAL A 132 -0.47 3.82 13.13
CA VAL A 132 -1.49 2.90 13.69
C VAL A 132 -2.82 3.64 13.92
N SER A 133 -2.76 4.85 14.50
CA SER A 133 -3.95 5.69 14.74
C SER A 133 -4.67 6.01 13.42
N ASP A 134 -3.90 6.41 12.39
CA ASP A 134 -4.45 6.77 11.09
C ASP A 134 -5.05 5.55 10.37
N VAL A 135 -4.41 4.38 10.49
CA VAL A 135 -4.97 3.11 9.98
C VAL A 135 -6.33 2.85 10.63
N ARG A 136 -6.44 3.00 11.95
CA ARG A 136 -7.71 2.81 12.67
C ARG A 136 -8.80 3.78 12.19
N LYS A 137 -8.46 5.03 11.93
CA LYS A 137 -9.40 6.04 11.38
C LYS A 137 -9.90 5.61 10.01
N ILE A 138 -8.98 5.22 9.13
CA ILE A 138 -9.29 4.80 7.76
C ILE A 138 -10.20 3.57 7.76
N LEU A 139 -9.91 2.59 8.62
CA LEU A 139 -10.74 1.39 8.72
C LEU A 139 -12.19 1.76 9.09
N ARG A 140 -12.38 2.67 10.05
CA ARG A 140 -13.71 3.15 10.42
C ARG A 140 -14.43 3.87 9.27
N GLU A 141 -13.71 4.71 8.53
CA GLU A 141 -14.26 5.41 7.37
C GLU A 141 -14.67 4.43 6.25
N LEU A 142 -13.83 3.45 5.96
CA LEU A 142 -14.10 2.44 4.94
C LEU A 142 -15.28 1.55 5.34
N ASP A 143 -15.38 1.16 6.61
CA ASP A 143 -16.51 0.40 7.13
C ASP A 143 -17.82 1.21 7.00
N ALA A 144 -17.79 2.49 7.33
CA ALA A 144 -18.95 3.38 7.22
C ALA A 144 -19.40 3.52 5.76
N ARG A 145 -18.47 3.67 4.83
CA ARG A 145 -18.77 3.75 3.39
C ARG A 145 -19.39 2.45 2.87
N ALA A 146 -18.83 1.32 3.25
CA ALA A 146 -19.35 0.00 2.86
C ALA A 146 -20.76 -0.22 3.38
N THR A 147 -21.03 0.14 4.63
CA THR A 147 -22.35 0.04 5.25
C THR A 147 -23.36 0.95 4.54
N HIS A 148 -22.96 2.18 4.21
CA HIS A 148 -23.81 3.14 3.48
C HIS A 148 -24.17 2.60 2.09
N ALA A 149 -23.19 2.05 1.36
CA ALA A 149 -23.43 1.49 0.03
C ALA A 149 -24.44 0.33 0.08
N VAL A 150 -24.33 -0.54 1.09
CA VAL A 150 -25.30 -1.65 1.28
C VAL A 150 -26.71 -1.11 1.56
N ARG A 151 -26.83 -0.09 2.43
CA ARG A 151 -28.12 0.52 2.75
C ARG A 151 -28.79 1.16 1.53
N VAL A 152 -28.01 1.85 0.70
CA VAL A 152 -28.53 2.48 -0.53
C VAL A 152 -29.02 1.40 -1.49
N SER A 153 -28.26 0.32 -1.68
CA SER A 153 -28.64 -0.77 -2.58
C SER A 153 -29.91 -1.50 -2.11
N THR A 154 -30.10 -1.70 -0.80
CA THR A 154 -31.32 -2.32 -0.26
C THR A 154 -32.51 -1.39 -0.37
N ALA A 155 -32.36 -0.09 -0.09
CA ALA A 155 -33.44 0.89 -0.23
C ALA A 155 -33.91 1.00 -1.70
N THR A 156 -32.99 0.94 -2.66
CA THR A 156 -33.31 0.98 -4.09
C THR A 156 -34.06 -0.30 -4.51
N ALA A 157 -33.71 -1.45 -3.92
CA ALA A 157 -34.37 -2.72 -4.20
C ALA A 157 -35.82 -2.77 -3.65
N GLU A 158 -36.08 -2.10 -2.54
CA GLU A 158 -37.42 -2.04 -1.93
C GLU A 158 -38.38 -1.11 -2.70
N GLN A 159 -37.85 -0.12 -3.41
CA GLN A 159 -38.66 0.84 -4.19
C GLN A 159 -38.99 0.32 -5.60
N SER A 160 -38.30 -0.71 -6.11
CA SER A 160 -38.61 -1.31 -7.40
C SER A 160 -39.35 -2.63 -7.21
N GLY A 161 -40.57 -2.52 -6.72
CA GLY A 161 -41.51 -3.66 -6.74
C GLY A 161 -42.00 -3.90 -8.15
N ASP A 162 -41.55 -4.93 -8.72
CA ASP A 162 -41.90 -5.62 -9.97
C ASP A 162 -40.78 -5.58 -11.02
N GLY A 163 -40.24 -6.74 -11.30
CA GLY A 163 -39.26 -6.99 -12.34
C GLY A 163 -37.99 -7.67 -11.78
N VAL A 164 -37.81 -8.92 -12.14
CA VAL A 164 -36.60 -9.70 -11.82
C VAL A 164 -35.43 -9.05 -12.54
N VAL A 165 -34.80 -8.07 -11.89
CA VAL A 165 -33.51 -7.57 -12.35
C VAL A 165 -32.45 -8.38 -11.61
N ALA A 166 -31.72 -9.20 -12.34
CA ALA A 166 -30.59 -9.96 -11.81
C ALA A 166 -29.65 -8.99 -11.07
N LYS A 167 -29.38 -9.27 -9.81
CA LYS A 167 -28.45 -8.47 -9.00
C LYS A 167 -27.04 -8.59 -9.61
N LYS A 168 -26.59 -7.53 -10.27
CA LYS A 168 -25.21 -7.45 -10.74
C LYS A 168 -24.26 -7.53 -9.55
N SER A 169 -23.26 -8.37 -9.66
CA SER A 169 -22.22 -8.46 -8.63
C SER A 169 -21.44 -7.14 -8.55
N VAL A 170 -20.87 -6.87 -7.38
CA VAL A 170 -20.02 -5.66 -7.16
C VAL A 170 -18.94 -5.59 -8.25
N LEU A 171 -18.35 -6.72 -8.61
CA LEU A 171 -17.35 -6.85 -9.66
C LEU A 171 -17.88 -6.41 -11.04
N GLU A 172 -19.13 -6.70 -11.35
CA GLU A 172 -19.76 -6.29 -12.62
C GLU A 172 -20.00 -4.78 -12.64
N ILE A 173 -20.43 -4.21 -11.51
CA ILE A 173 -20.63 -2.76 -11.37
C ILE A 173 -19.28 -2.04 -11.53
N GLU A 174 -18.23 -2.52 -10.87
CA GLU A 174 -16.87 -1.97 -10.99
C GLU A 174 -16.36 -2.02 -12.43
N ARG A 175 -16.59 -3.13 -13.13
CA ARG A 175 -16.22 -3.27 -14.55
C ARG A 175 -16.98 -2.29 -15.45
N GLU A 176 -18.27 -2.11 -15.20
CA GLU A 176 -19.09 -1.14 -15.96
C GLU A 176 -18.63 0.30 -15.71
N VAL A 177 -18.33 0.65 -14.45
CA VAL A 177 -17.83 1.97 -14.09
C VAL A 177 -16.46 2.21 -14.73
N ALA A 178 -15.56 1.23 -14.67
CA ALA A 178 -14.24 1.30 -15.31
C ALA A 178 -14.36 1.45 -16.83
N ALA A 179 -15.24 0.66 -17.47
CA ALA A 179 -15.47 0.73 -18.90
C ALA A 179 -16.06 2.10 -19.33
N ARG A 180 -16.98 2.64 -18.52
CA ARG A 180 -17.55 3.98 -18.73
C ARG A 180 -16.49 5.06 -18.63
N TRP A 181 -15.60 4.94 -17.65
CA TRP A 181 -14.50 5.89 -17.44
C TRP A 181 -13.50 5.85 -18.60
N MET A 182 -13.11 4.63 -19.02
CA MET A 182 -12.22 4.42 -20.16
C MET A 182 -12.79 5.02 -21.45
N ASN A 183 -14.10 4.81 -21.70
CA ASN A 183 -14.77 5.37 -22.87
C ASN A 183 -14.83 6.91 -22.80
N ALA A 184 -15.04 7.50 -21.63
CA ALA A 184 -15.04 8.95 -21.43
C ALA A 184 -13.65 9.56 -21.68
N VAL A 185 -12.60 8.87 -21.24
CA VAL A 185 -11.20 9.31 -21.46
C VAL A 185 -10.82 9.21 -22.95
N ASN A 186 -11.21 8.12 -23.60
CA ASN A 186 -10.93 7.92 -25.03
C ASN A 186 -11.69 8.93 -25.91
N LYS A 187 -12.91 9.29 -25.52
CA LYS A 187 -13.70 10.27 -26.26
C LYS A 187 -13.10 11.69 -26.20
N LYS A 188 -12.33 12.00 -25.13
CA LYS A 188 -11.60 13.27 -25.02
C LYS A 188 -10.33 13.31 -25.89
N LYS A 189 -9.75 12.15 -26.23
CA LYS A 189 -8.54 12.07 -27.05
C LYS A 189 -8.79 12.26 -28.56
N THR A 190 -10.03 12.08 -29.02
CA THR A 190 -10.38 12.21 -30.44
C THR A 190 -10.85 13.62 -30.83
N GLY A 191 -10.78 14.58 -29.91
CA GLY A 191 -11.28 15.93 -30.14
C GLY A 191 -10.22 17.03 -30.26
N VAL A 192 -9.02 16.68 -30.74
CA VAL A 192 -7.99 17.72 -31.02
C VAL A 192 -7.60 17.66 -32.48
N CYS A 193 -8.15 18.58 -33.26
CA CYS A 193 -7.56 19.04 -34.50
C CYS A 193 -6.50 20.11 -34.18
#